data_4f80423d243c8d17ecd6b61e57eb8cb3
#
_entry.id   4f80423d243c8d17ecd6b61e57eb8cb3
#
_cell.length_a   1.000
_cell.length_b   1.000
_cell.length_c   1.000
_cell.angle_alpha   90.00
_cell.angle_beta   90.00
_cell.angle_gamma   90.00
#
_symmetry.space_group_name_H-M   'P 1'
#
loop_
_entity.id
_entity.type
_entity.pdbx_description
1 polymer ?
#
loop_
_entity_poly.entity_id
_entity_poly.type
_entity_poly.pdbx_seq_one_letter_code
_entity_poly.pdbx_strand_id
1 'polypeptide(L)'
;MKQFNFKQLLTGALILTIFNACKKDDVENLQVDPVAGKYDNGFFIIGEGSYGQNPGTVSFYRYGEDTLNIRAYEKENPGKILSNAAKTSTLQFAAIINGSIYLMSKVNGPIVKINEHTLKEEARYVQEASNWRSIIQVDGNRGLVSANDGVYQIDLNALTVQNKLTSVGALNTGDMWKKGDYVYLLQSNGAKIVSSGNYSLVKSFSNINRGFAQTPNGKVWASTGSRLIAIDNNLDTAGVPLPVAIGTFGLDAPTRITASTKENAVFYHSGKAIYKYVDGNAASLSQPFISITEDPFMVYGAICYDKNKDYIVVNGIQGYGAASTVNYLLIYNASTGALVKRVKYGGDGVTTDFTKIFFNDLAIFH
;
A
#
# COMPACT_ATOMS: atom_id res chain seq x y z
N MET A 1 -52.29 -9.24 -80.81
CA MET A 1 -52.25 -8.39 -82.01
C MET A 1 -51.23 -7.26 -81.78
N LYS A 2 -50.28 -7.24 -82.75
CA LYS A 2 -49.33 -6.15 -83.07
C LYS A 2 -48.34 -5.83 -81.95
N GLN A 3 -47.05 -6.28 -81.98
CA GLN A 3 -45.94 -5.92 -82.89
C GLN A 3 -45.68 -4.42 -82.95
N PHE A 4 -44.51 -4.02 -82.56
CA PHE A 4 -43.38 -3.48 -83.32
C PHE A 4 -42.55 -2.56 -82.49
N ASN A 5 -41.33 -2.77 -82.41
CA ASN A 5 -40.02 -2.58 -83.05
C ASN A 5 -39.29 -1.38 -82.46
N PHE A 6 -38.18 -1.59 -81.96
CA PHE A 6 -36.75 -1.60 -82.32
C PHE A 6 -36.23 -0.29 -83.02
N LYS A 7 -35.17 0.16 -82.46
CA LYS A 7 -34.12 1.03 -83.00
C LYS A 7 -34.22 2.55 -82.78
N GLN A 8 -33.37 3.07 -82.10
CA GLN A 8 -32.14 3.83 -82.46
C GLN A 8 -31.55 4.50 -81.20
N LEU A 9 -30.46 4.14 -80.86
CA LEU A 9 -29.09 4.54 -81.23
C LEU A 9 -28.66 5.88 -80.72
N LEU A 10 -27.70 5.75 -79.87
CA LEU A 10 -26.50 6.59 -79.64
C LEU A 10 -26.68 8.11 -79.43
N THR A 11 -26.19 8.55 -78.33
CA THR A 11 -24.97 9.31 -78.15
C THR A 11 -24.97 9.82 -76.68
N GLY A 12 -24.15 9.38 -75.88
CA GLY A 12 -22.92 10.03 -75.50
C GLY A 12 -23.12 11.01 -74.37
N ALA A 13 -22.83 10.62 -73.22
CA ALA A 13 -22.06 11.44 -72.28
C ALA A 13 -21.66 10.56 -71.08
N LEU A 14 -20.48 10.01 -71.19
CA LEU A 14 -19.77 9.40 -70.08
C LEU A 14 -19.38 10.51 -69.11
N ILE A 15 -20.23 10.82 -68.14
CA ILE A 15 -19.83 11.66 -67.02
C ILE A 15 -19.15 10.73 -66.00
N LEU A 16 -17.82 10.68 -66.10
CA LEU A 16 -16.97 10.16 -65.04
C LEU A 16 -17.12 11.09 -63.84
N THR A 17 -18.03 10.77 -62.92
CA THR A 17 -17.97 11.26 -61.57
C THR A 17 -16.85 10.53 -60.87
N ILE A 18 -15.68 11.13 -60.84
CA ILE A 18 -14.58 10.78 -59.96
C ILE A 18 -15.07 11.08 -58.55
N PHE A 19 -15.65 10.07 -57.88
CA PHE A 19 -15.75 10.13 -56.43
C PHE A 19 -14.33 10.05 -55.88
N ASN A 20 -13.74 11.23 -55.61
CA ASN A 20 -12.68 11.34 -54.65
C ASN A 20 -13.26 10.85 -53.30
N ALA A 21 -13.20 9.55 -53.04
CA ALA A 21 -13.25 9.04 -51.71
C ALA A 21 -12.00 9.57 -51.02
N CYS A 22 -12.14 10.70 -50.33
CA CYS A 22 -11.24 11.02 -49.23
C CYS A 22 -11.33 9.77 -48.30
N LYS A 23 -10.36 8.89 -48.39
CA LYS A 23 -9.99 8.06 -47.25
C LYS A 23 -9.69 9.08 -46.16
N LYS A 24 -10.60 9.21 -45.18
CA LYS A 24 -10.21 9.57 -43.86
C LYS A 24 -9.10 8.57 -43.53
N ASP A 25 -7.87 9.02 -43.50
CA ASP A 25 -6.85 8.33 -42.79
C ASP A 25 -7.44 8.17 -41.39
N ASP A 26 -7.85 6.94 -41.07
CA ASP A 26 -8.01 6.53 -39.70
C ASP A 26 -6.64 6.81 -39.10
N VAL A 27 -6.52 7.95 -38.42
CA VAL A 27 -5.46 8.16 -37.46
C VAL A 27 -5.73 7.03 -36.47
N GLU A 28 -5.10 5.87 -36.70
CA GLU A 28 -4.89 4.91 -35.63
C GLU A 28 -4.40 5.80 -34.48
N ASN A 29 -5.27 5.96 -33.50
CA ASN A 29 -4.85 6.40 -32.20
C ASN A 29 -3.87 5.33 -31.77
N LEU A 30 -2.62 5.50 -32.16
CA LEU A 30 -1.52 4.83 -31.52
C LEU A 30 -1.63 5.29 -30.08
N GLN A 31 -2.36 4.48 -29.32
CA GLN A 31 -2.25 4.50 -27.86
C GLN A 31 -0.79 4.17 -27.64
N VAL A 32 0.05 5.22 -27.58
CA VAL A 32 1.42 5.08 -27.14
C VAL A 32 1.25 4.60 -25.71
N ASP A 33 1.46 3.30 -25.50
CA ASP A 33 1.54 2.78 -24.14
C ASP A 33 2.51 3.70 -23.41
N PRO A 34 2.11 4.28 -22.28
CA PRO A 34 2.99 5.18 -21.57
C PRO A 34 4.30 4.44 -21.35
N VAL A 35 5.40 5.04 -21.78
CA VAL A 35 6.74 4.43 -21.62
C VAL A 35 6.83 4.04 -20.15
N ALA A 36 6.94 2.73 -19.91
CA ALA A 36 6.96 2.19 -18.57
C ALA A 36 8.06 2.92 -17.78
N GLY A 37 7.70 3.49 -16.65
CA GLY A 37 8.64 4.19 -15.78
C GLY A 37 9.69 3.22 -15.25
N LYS A 38 10.79 3.76 -14.77
CA LYS A 38 11.90 2.97 -14.21
C LYS A 38 11.43 2.03 -13.09
N TYR A 39 10.39 2.44 -12.37
CA TYR A 39 9.83 1.75 -11.19
C TYR A 39 8.42 1.21 -11.43
N ASP A 40 8.07 0.91 -12.68
CA ASP A 40 6.82 0.26 -13.03
C ASP A 40 6.98 -1.28 -13.05
N ASN A 41 5.83 -1.98 -13.07
CA ASN A 41 5.77 -3.45 -13.07
C ASN A 41 6.43 -4.10 -11.85
N GLY A 42 6.11 -3.59 -10.67
CA GLY A 42 6.65 -4.07 -9.41
C GLY A 42 5.95 -3.47 -8.21
N PHE A 43 6.64 -3.41 -7.09
CA PHE A 43 6.17 -2.77 -5.87
C PHE A 43 7.33 -2.24 -5.02
N PHE A 44 7.01 -1.33 -4.12
CA PHE A 44 8.00 -0.72 -3.24
C PHE A 44 8.01 -1.42 -1.88
N ILE A 45 9.21 -1.52 -1.31
CA ILE A 45 9.45 -2.04 0.03
C ILE A 45 9.99 -0.91 0.87
N ILE A 46 9.30 -0.66 1.99
CA ILE A 46 9.61 0.42 2.92
C ILE A 46 10.42 -0.16 4.06
N GLY A 47 11.66 0.28 4.17
CA GLY A 47 12.57 -0.13 5.23
C GLY A 47 12.79 0.99 6.24
N GLU A 48 12.59 0.69 7.54
CA GLU A 48 12.71 1.69 8.61
C GLU A 48 14.16 2.15 8.86
N GLY A 49 15.14 1.36 8.42
CA GLY A 49 16.54 1.59 8.70
C GLY A 49 16.94 1.10 10.08
N SER A 50 18.03 1.67 10.62
CA SER A 50 18.56 1.36 11.95
C SER A 50 18.72 2.65 12.73
N TYR A 51 17.96 2.81 13.80
CA TYR A 51 17.92 4.02 14.62
C TYR A 51 19.32 4.49 15.04
N GLY A 52 19.64 5.76 14.77
CA GLY A 52 20.95 6.37 15.06
C GLY A 52 22.10 5.93 14.14
N GLN A 53 21.86 5.01 13.21
CA GLN A 53 22.89 4.43 12.36
C GLN A 53 22.59 4.64 10.86
N ASN A 54 21.46 4.12 10.38
CA ASN A 54 21.10 4.15 8.99
C ASN A 54 19.65 4.64 8.80
N PRO A 55 19.44 5.70 7.99
CA PRO A 55 18.10 6.19 7.70
C PRO A 55 17.23 5.12 7.05
N GLY A 56 15.92 5.30 7.15
CA GLY A 56 14.96 4.54 6.37
C GLY A 56 15.18 4.68 4.87
N THR A 57 14.72 3.72 4.10
CA THR A 57 14.93 3.65 2.65
C THR A 57 13.70 3.09 1.93
N VAL A 58 13.62 3.37 0.63
CA VAL A 58 12.67 2.71 -0.29
C VAL A 58 13.48 1.82 -1.22
N SER A 59 13.11 0.55 -1.27
CA SER A 59 13.62 -0.43 -2.25
C SER A 59 12.51 -0.78 -3.22
N PHE A 60 12.86 -1.29 -4.39
CA PHE A 60 11.90 -1.68 -5.42
C PHE A 60 12.14 -3.13 -5.85
N TYR A 61 11.05 -3.90 -5.90
CA TYR A 61 11.04 -5.24 -6.49
C TYR A 61 10.25 -5.20 -7.80
N ARG A 62 10.92 -5.56 -8.90
CA ARG A 62 10.25 -5.77 -10.19
C ARG A 62 9.75 -7.21 -10.26
N TYR A 63 8.52 -7.41 -10.70
CA TYR A 63 7.96 -8.76 -10.82
C TYR A 63 8.82 -9.66 -11.72
N GLY A 64 9.10 -10.86 -11.23
CA GLY A 64 9.89 -11.87 -11.92
C GLY A 64 11.41 -11.81 -11.70
N GLU A 65 11.94 -10.72 -11.16
CA GLU A 65 13.37 -10.58 -10.90
C GLU A 65 13.85 -11.47 -9.73
N ASP A 66 15.12 -11.81 -9.73
CA ASP A 66 15.78 -12.57 -8.66
C ASP A 66 16.42 -11.67 -7.61
N THR A 67 16.37 -10.36 -7.81
CA THR A 67 17.00 -9.36 -6.96
C THR A 67 16.08 -8.17 -6.73
N LEU A 68 16.44 -7.34 -5.73
CA LEU A 68 15.79 -6.06 -5.47
C LEU A 68 16.71 -4.91 -5.92
N ASN A 69 16.11 -3.84 -6.41
CA ASN A 69 16.76 -2.54 -6.45
C ASN A 69 16.73 -1.92 -5.06
N ILE A 70 17.69 -2.30 -4.22
CA ILE A 70 17.80 -1.79 -2.84
C ILE A 70 18.20 -0.32 -2.83
N ARG A 71 17.70 0.46 -1.86
CA ARG A 71 17.99 1.89 -1.68
C ARG A 71 17.70 2.70 -2.95
N ALA A 72 16.56 2.41 -3.58
CA ALA A 72 16.17 3.05 -4.83
C ALA A 72 15.94 4.56 -4.64
N TYR A 73 15.39 4.98 -3.49
CA TYR A 73 15.20 6.39 -3.19
C TYR A 73 16.52 7.17 -3.19
N GLU A 74 17.54 6.69 -2.51
CA GLU A 74 18.83 7.38 -2.40
C GLU A 74 19.57 7.44 -3.73
N LYS A 75 19.40 6.43 -4.60
CA LYS A 75 19.95 6.45 -5.95
C LYS A 75 19.35 7.55 -6.83
N GLU A 76 18.05 7.82 -6.63
CA GLU A 76 17.34 8.86 -7.38
C GLU A 76 17.48 10.26 -6.75
N ASN A 77 17.85 10.35 -5.48
CA ASN A 77 17.95 11.58 -4.70
C ASN A 77 19.30 11.66 -3.95
N PRO A 78 20.43 11.79 -4.67
CA PRO A 78 21.73 11.83 -4.03
C PRO A 78 21.83 12.93 -2.96
N GLY A 79 22.36 12.56 -1.79
CA GLY A 79 22.53 13.46 -0.65
C GLY A 79 21.27 13.70 0.19
N LYS A 80 20.09 13.19 -0.19
CA LYS A 80 18.86 13.26 0.61
C LYS A 80 18.68 11.99 1.45
N ILE A 81 18.12 12.15 2.65
CA ILE A 81 17.83 11.05 3.58
C ILE A 81 16.37 11.11 4.04
N LEU A 82 15.79 9.93 4.29
CA LEU A 82 14.43 9.77 4.85
C LEU A 82 14.49 9.73 6.37
N SER A 83 15.11 10.75 6.97
CA SER A 83 15.32 10.88 8.40
C SER A 83 15.60 12.34 8.76
N ASN A 84 15.71 12.63 10.06
CA ASN A 84 16.34 13.85 10.53
C ASN A 84 17.87 13.77 10.37
N ALA A 85 18.58 14.89 10.58
CA ALA A 85 20.03 14.96 10.42
C ALA A 85 20.80 14.01 11.35
N ALA A 86 20.27 13.73 12.54
CA ALA A 86 20.86 12.80 13.51
C ALA A 86 20.61 11.32 13.18
N LYS A 87 19.84 11.01 12.11
CA LYS A 87 19.44 9.66 11.72
C LYS A 87 18.64 8.90 12.80
N THR A 88 17.96 9.63 13.66
CA THR A 88 17.12 9.07 14.73
C THR A 88 15.66 8.94 14.36
N SER A 89 15.29 9.24 13.12
CA SER A 89 13.95 8.98 12.58
C SER A 89 13.91 7.63 11.88
N THR A 90 12.78 6.93 12.00
CA THR A 90 12.54 5.64 11.33
C THR A 90 11.39 5.78 10.34
N LEU A 91 11.60 5.30 9.13
CA LEU A 91 10.57 5.27 8.08
C LEU A 91 9.73 4.00 8.23
N GLN A 92 8.44 4.14 8.57
CA GLN A 92 7.60 2.96 8.80
C GLN A 92 6.26 2.98 8.05
N PHE A 93 5.82 4.14 7.57
CA PHE A 93 4.57 4.26 6.86
C PHE A 93 4.78 4.88 5.49
N ALA A 94 4.01 4.39 4.55
CA ALA A 94 3.94 4.94 3.20
C ALA A 94 2.57 4.70 2.59
N ALA A 95 2.17 5.58 1.66
CA ALA A 95 0.96 5.40 0.87
C ALA A 95 1.19 5.94 -0.54
N ILE A 96 0.59 5.29 -1.54
CA ILE A 96 0.50 5.81 -2.91
C ILE A 96 -0.82 6.55 -3.04
N ILE A 97 -0.75 7.83 -3.39
CA ILE A 97 -1.91 8.69 -3.59
C ILE A 97 -1.67 9.57 -4.82
N ASN A 98 -2.56 9.47 -5.80
CA ASN A 98 -2.55 10.33 -7.00
C ASN A 98 -1.19 10.39 -7.72
N GLY A 99 -0.55 9.24 -7.95
CA GLY A 99 0.72 9.17 -8.70
C GLY A 99 1.96 9.55 -7.88
N SER A 100 1.81 9.77 -6.58
CA SER A 100 2.92 10.07 -5.68
C SER A 100 2.95 9.11 -4.50
N ILE A 101 4.14 8.78 -4.02
CA ILE A 101 4.37 8.06 -2.78
C ILE A 101 4.61 9.08 -1.66
N TYR A 102 3.85 8.96 -0.59
CA TYR A 102 4.05 9.71 0.64
C TYR A 102 4.76 8.82 1.65
N LEU A 103 5.88 9.28 2.16
CA LEU A 103 6.75 8.58 3.09
C LEU A 103 6.73 9.28 4.44
N MET A 104 6.35 8.59 5.51
CA MET A 104 6.26 9.15 6.85
C MET A 104 7.34 8.60 7.75
N SER A 105 8.20 9.47 8.24
CA SER A 105 9.24 9.11 9.20
C SER A 105 8.85 9.56 10.60
N LYS A 106 8.94 8.65 11.56
CA LYS A 106 8.70 8.93 12.99
C LYS A 106 9.88 9.69 13.60
N VAL A 107 9.72 10.10 14.87
CA VAL A 107 10.76 10.68 15.71
C VAL A 107 11.43 11.88 15.04
N ASN A 108 10.69 12.99 14.94
CA ASN A 108 11.14 14.25 14.31
C ASN A 108 11.59 14.08 12.85
N GLY A 109 11.03 13.09 12.16
CA GLY A 109 11.32 12.84 10.77
C GLY A 109 10.40 13.59 9.82
N PRO A 110 10.76 13.65 8.54
CA PRO A 110 9.97 14.33 7.53
C PRO A 110 8.76 13.50 7.08
N ILE A 111 7.78 14.22 6.48
CA ILE A 111 6.90 13.66 5.45
C ILE A 111 7.54 14.00 4.10
N VAL A 112 7.76 13.00 3.26
CA VAL A 112 8.36 13.19 1.94
C VAL A 112 7.40 12.71 0.86
N LYS A 113 7.18 13.55 -0.16
CA LYS A 113 6.41 13.22 -1.35
C LYS A 113 7.37 12.95 -2.50
N ILE A 114 7.25 11.79 -3.13
CA ILE A 114 8.07 11.40 -4.27
C ILE A 114 7.18 10.92 -5.41
N ASN A 115 7.63 11.07 -6.64
CA ASN A 115 6.95 10.53 -7.82
C ASN A 115 7.03 9.00 -7.84
N GLU A 116 5.92 8.29 -8.05
CA GLU A 116 5.88 6.84 -7.99
C GLU A 116 6.63 6.13 -9.11
N HIS A 117 6.78 6.79 -10.28
CA HIS A 117 7.45 6.19 -11.45
C HIS A 117 8.95 6.47 -11.51
N THR A 118 9.40 7.53 -10.86
CA THR A 118 10.81 7.98 -10.94
C THR A 118 11.52 7.99 -9.59
N LEU A 119 10.79 7.91 -8.49
CA LEU A 119 11.23 8.10 -7.10
C LEU A 119 11.92 9.44 -6.82
N LYS A 120 11.80 10.42 -7.73
CA LYS A 120 12.30 11.78 -7.50
C LYS A 120 11.46 12.47 -6.43
N GLU A 121 12.14 13.12 -5.49
CA GLU A 121 11.50 13.91 -4.45
C GLU A 121 10.85 15.16 -5.03
N GLU A 122 9.54 15.28 -4.80
CA GLU A 122 8.72 16.40 -5.26
C GLU A 122 8.55 17.47 -4.16
N ALA A 123 8.37 17.02 -2.91
CA ALA A 123 8.20 17.89 -1.76
C ALA A 123 8.62 17.22 -0.45
N ARG A 124 8.91 18.07 0.53
CA ARG A 124 9.29 17.63 1.89
C ARG A 124 8.71 18.58 2.93
N TYR A 125 8.04 18.01 3.91
CA TYR A 125 7.55 18.73 5.09
C TYR A 125 8.34 18.30 6.32
N VAL A 126 8.88 19.25 7.05
CA VAL A 126 9.64 19.02 8.28
C VAL A 126 9.02 19.86 9.37
N GLN A 127 8.72 19.23 10.50
CA GLN A 127 8.27 19.89 11.71
C GLN A 127 8.99 19.28 12.91
N GLU A 128 9.55 20.10 13.76
CA GLU A 128 10.15 19.66 15.02
C GLU A 128 9.10 19.03 15.94
N ALA A 129 9.53 18.09 16.76
CA ALA A 129 8.70 17.35 17.71
C ALA A 129 7.55 16.54 17.06
N SER A 130 7.62 16.28 15.75
CA SER A 130 6.65 15.45 15.05
C SER A 130 6.95 13.96 15.18
N ASN A 131 5.90 13.16 15.09
CA ASN A 131 6.01 11.70 15.06
C ASN A 131 4.93 11.14 14.12
N TRP A 132 5.15 11.35 12.81
CA TRP A 132 4.20 11.03 11.76
C TRP A 132 4.05 9.53 11.57
N ARG A 133 2.84 9.12 11.18
CA ARG A 133 2.51 7.72 10.93
C ARG A 133 1.76 7.56 9.62
N SER A 134 0.48 7.23 9.65
CA SER A 134 -0.32 6.97 8.46
C SER A 134 -0.76 8.27 7.78
N ILE A 135 -0.90 8.24 6.45
CA ILE A 135 -1.51 9.29 5.64
C ILE A 135 -2.56 8.69 4.73
N ILE A 136 -3.68 9.39 4.56
CA ILE A 136 -4.74 8.99 3.64
C ILE A 136 -5.28 10.19 2.88
N GLN A 137 -5.77 9.94 1.67
CA GLN A 137 -6.60 10.89 0.95
C GLN A 137 -8.03 10.80 1.47
N VAL A 138 -8.66 11.94 1.69
CA VAL A 138 -10.09 12.04 2.00
C VAL A 138 -10.89 12.31 0.73
N ASP A 139 -10.54 13.37 0.03
CA ASP A 139 -11.04 13.72 -1.31
C ASP A 139 -10.16 14.81 -1.96
N GLY A 140 -10.07 14.85 -3.29
CA GLY A 140 -9.25 15.83 -4.00
C GLY A 140 -7.83 15.94 -3.42
N ASN A 141 -7.43 17.15 -3.00
CA ASN A 141 -6.15 17.39 -2.33
C ASN A 141 -6.24 17.31 -0.81
N ARG A 142 -7.43 17.07 -0.26
CA ARG A 142 -7.64 17.03 1.17
C ARG A 142 -7.28 15.65 1.72
N GLY A 143 -6.35 15.61 2.63
CA GLY A 143 -5.90 14.40 3.30
C GLY A 143 -5.92 14.53 4.82
N LEU A 144 -5.62 13.42 5.47
CA LEU A 144 -5.34 13.32 6.91
C LEU A 144 -4.00 12.65 7.11
N VAL A 145 -3.27 13.12 8.10
CA VAL A 145 -2.04 12.48 8.59
C VAL A 145 -2.16 12.25 10.10
N SER A 146 -1.80 11.05 10.55
CA SER A 146 -1.80 10.70 11.96
C SER A 146 -0.44 10.89 12.60
N ALA A 147 -0.44 11.15 13.90
CA ALA A 147 0.73 11.35 14.72
C ALA A 147 0.54 10.78 16.14
N ASN A 148 1.59 10.82 16.94
CA ASN A 148 1.55 10.38 18.34
C ASN A 148 0.64 11.24 19.24
N ASP A 149 0.24 12.42 18.80
CA ASP A 149 -0.56 13.38 19.55
C ASP A 149 -1.88 13.74 18.85
N GLY A 150 -2.31 12.99 17.83
CA GLY A 150 -3.59 13.19 17.16
C GLY A 150 -3.60 12.96 15.66
N VAL A 151 -4.59 13.55 15.01
CA VAL A 151 -4.79 13.52 13.57
C VAL A 151 -4.85 14.95 13.05
N TYR A 152 -4.17 15.21 11.95
CA TYR A 152 -4.09 16.53 11.33
C TYR A 152 -4.64 16.49 9.92
N GLN A 153 -5.23 17.58 9.50
CA GLN A 153 -5.54 17.81 8.10
C GLN A 153 -4.24 18.11 7.35
N ILE A 154 -4.15 17.69 6.11
CA ILE A 154 -3.01 17.94 5.24
C ILE A 154 -3.51 18.28 3.83
N ASP A 155 -2.92 19.27 3.22
CA ASP A 155 -3.02 19.50 1.79
C ASP A 155 -2.00 18.59 1.08
N LEU A 156 -2.50 17.63 0.31
CA LEU A 156 -1.67 16.63 -0.37
C LEU A 156 -0.89 17.23 -1.56
N ASN A 157 -1.38 18.31 -2.16
CA ASN A 157 -0.69 18.95 -3.27
C ASN A 157 0.46 19.83 -2.76
N ALA A 158 0.15 20.72 -1.82
CA ALA A 158 1.14 21.63 -1.24
C ALA A 158 2.04 20.96 -0.20
N LEU A 159 1.73 19.73 0.24
CA LEU A 159 2.35 19.00 1.34
C LEU A 159 2.44 19.86 2.62
N THR A 160 1.31 20.47 3.00
CA THR A 160 1.23 21.36 4.16
C THR A 160 0.30 20.79 5.21
N VAL A 161 0.84 20.50 6.39
CA VAL A 161 0.06 20.07 7.56
C VAL A 161 -0.68 21.27 8.14
N GLN A 162 -1.96 21.08 8.44
CA GLN A 162 -2.90 22.10 8.84
C GLN A 162 -3.42 21.85 10.27
N ASN A 163 -4.71 22.10 10.49
CA ASN A 163 -5.33 22.00 11.81
C ASN A 163 -5.44 20.56 12.30
N LYS A 164 -5.23 20.38 13.61
CA LYS A 164 -5.51 19.13 14.32
C LYS A 164 -7.01 18.92 14.46
N LEU A 165 -7.48 17.68 14.28
CA LEU A 165 -8.87 17.32 14.52
C LEU A 165 -9.16 17.31 16.03
N THR A 166 -10.04 18.19 16.48
CA THR A 166 -10.46 18.25 17.89
C THR A 166 -11.52 17.21 18.25
N SER A 167 -12.30 16.77 17.27
CA SER A 167 -13.41 15.81 17.44
C SER A 167 -13.00 14.43 17.95
N VAL A 168 -11.73 14.06 17.75
CA VAL A 168 -11.19 12.74 18.12
C VAL A 168 -10.18 12.80 19.27
N GLY A 169 -9.87 14.00 19.76
CA GLY A 169 -8.91 14.22 20.84
C GLY A 169 -7.45 14.08 20.39
N ALA A 170 -6.56 14.53 21.29
CA ALA A 170 -5.09 14.52 21.09
C ALA A 170 -4.51 13.16 21.54
N LEU A 171 -4.87 12.09 20.87
CA LEU A 171 -4.45 10.73 21.21
C LEU A 171 -3.47 10.19 20.20
N ASN A 172 -2.55 9.36 20.67
CA ASN A 172 -1.67 8.58 19.83
C ASN A 172 -2.50 7.81 18.78
N THR A 173 -2.28 8.12 17.50
CA THR A 173 -3.05 7.58 16.36
C THR A 173 -2.08 6.92 15.38
N GLY A 174 -2.36 5.66 15.05
CA GLY A 174 -1.63 4.86 14.05
C GLY A 174 -2.33 4.85 12.70
N ASP A 175 -2.69 3.65 12.24
CA ASP A 175 -3.34 3.44 10.94
C ASP A 175 -4.66 4.16 10.79
N MET A 176 -4.94 4.54 9.54
CA MET A 176 -6.21 5.14 9.12
C MET A 176 -6.73 4.44 7.86
N TRP A 177 -8.04 4.44 7.69
CA TRP A 177 -8.71 3.86 6.53
C TRP A 177 -9.87 4.73 6.06
N LYS A 178 -9.99 4.95 4.75
CA LYS A 178 -11.08 5.71 4.14
C LYS A 178 -12.03 4.75 3.44
N LYS A 179 -13.33 4.83 3.78
CA LYS A 179 -14.38 4.10 3.07
C LYS A 179 -15.66 4.92 2.99
N GLY A 180 -16.13 5.18 1.78
CA GLY A 180 -17.33 5.98 1.56
C GLY A 180 -17.26 7.33 2.29
N ASP A 181 -18.26 7.65 3.10
CA ASP A 181 -18.35 8.91 3.86
C ASP A 181 -17.65 8.85 5.22
N TYR A 182 -16.85 7.81 5.49
CA TYR A 182 -16.23 7.59 6.77
C TYR A 182 -14.71 7.47 6.69
N VAL A 183 -14.06 7.97 7.73
CA VAL A 183 -12.65 7.72 8.04
C VAL A 183 -12.55 6.96 9.35
N TYR A 184 -11.84 5.86 9.32
CA TYR A 184 -11.54 4.99 10.45
C TYR A 184 -10.17 5.36 10.97
N LEU A 185 -10.04 5.57 12.27
CA LEU A 185 -8.83 6.00 12.96
C LEU A 185 -8.49 5.00 14.05
N LEU A 186 -7.28 4.43 14.02
CA LEU A 186 -6.79 3.57 15.09
C LEU A 186 -6.05 4.40 16.13
N GLN A 187 -6.62 4.52 17.32
CA GLN A 187 -6.06 5.31 18.41
C GLN A 187 -5.65 4.42 19.60
N SER A 188 -4.88 4.99 20.53
CA SER A 188 -4.40 4.27 21.71
C SER A 188 -5.49 3.75 22.63
N ASN A 189 -6.68 4.31 22.54
CA ASN A 189 -7.87 3.89 23.31
C ASN A 189 -8.92 3.14 22.48
N GLY A 190 -8.57 2.66 21.29
CA GLY A 190 -9.48 1.95 20.39
C GLY A 190 -9.62 2.60 19.01
N ALA A 191 -10.63 2.21 18.24
CA ALA A 191 -10.90 2.80 16.94
C ALA A 191 -12.01 3.87 17.04
N LYS A 192 -11.87 4.91 16.23
CA LYS A 192 -12.90 5.93 16.02
C LYS A 192 -13.26 6.03 14.55
N ILE A 193 -14.52 6.30 14.30
CA ILE A 193 -15.03 6.57 12.95
C ILE A 193 -15.54 8.00 12.93
N VAL A 194 -15.05 8.78 11.97
CA VAL A 194 -15.49 10.16 11.75
C VAL A 194 -16.09 10.32 10.35
N SER A 195 -16.99 11.28 10.20
CA SER A 195 -17.47 11.70 8.88
C SER A 195 -16.32 12.30 8.05
N SER A 196 -16.21 11.93 6.79
CA SER A 196 -15.19 12.50 5.90
C SER A 196 -15.50 13.95 5.49
N GLY A 197 -16.76 14.36 5.57
CA GLY A 197 -17.19 15.71 5.19
C GLY A 197 -16.73 16.79 6.16
N ASN A 198 -16.89 16.55 7.47
CA ASN A 198 -16.62 17.55 8.52
C ASN A 198 -15.83 17.01 9.71
N TYR A 199 -15.39 15.75 9.66
CA TYR A 199 -14.65 15.05 10.70
C TYR A 199 -15.35 14.97 12.06
N SER A 200 -16.69 15.10 12.11
CA SER A 200 -17.45 14.83 13.32
C SER A 200 -17.35 13.36 13.71
N LEU A 201 -17.26 13.10 15.03
CA LEU A 201 -17.24 11.72 15.55
C LEU A 201 -18.58 11.04 15.31
N VAL A 202 -18.56 9.86 14.68
CA VAL A 202 -19.74 9.05 14.37
C VAL A 202 -19.85 7.85 15.31
N LYS A 203 -18.74 7.12 15.52
CA LYS A 203 -18.73 5.91 16.34
C LYS A 203 -17.37 5.69 16.99
N SER A 204 -17.33 4.99 18.13
CA SER A 204 -16.11 4.62 18.84
C SER A 204 -16.16 3.16 19.26
N PHE A 205 -15.01 2.48 19.21
CA PHE A 205 -14.82 1.10 19.65
C PHE A 205 -13.60 1.02 20.57
N SER A 206 -13.81 0.72 21.84
CA SER A 206 -12.76 0.78 22.87
C SER A 206 -11.75 -0.37 22.82
N ASN A 207 -12.04 -1.46 22.13
CA ASN A 207 -11.24 -2.68 22.16
C ASN A 207 -10.49 -3.00 20.86
N ILE A 208 -10.65 -2.20 19.82
CA ILE A 208 -9.90 -2.38 18.56
C ILE A 208 -8.51 -1.79 18.74
N ASN A 209 -7.48 -2.58 18.47
CA ASN A 209 -6.07 -2.19 18.66
C ASN A 209 -5.16 -2.60 17.49
N ARG A 210 -5.74 -3.09 16.39
CA ARG A 210 -5.05 -3.34 15.11
C ARG A 210 -5.85 -2.71 13.99
N GLY A 211 -5.11 -2.16 13.01
CA GLY A 211 -5.65 -1.38 11.92
C GLY A 211 -6.40 -2.20 10.87
N PHE A 212 -6.64 -1.56 9.76
CA PHE A 212 -7.81 -1.82 8.94
C PHE A 212 -7.47 -2.50 7.61
N ALA A 213 -8.39 -3.35 7.16
CA ALA A 213 -8.40 -3.90 5.80
C ALA A 213 -9.86 -3.98 5.31
N GLN A 214 -10.09 -3.95 4.00
CA GLN A 214 -11.43 -4.01 3.42
C GLN A 214 -11.55 -5.15 2.44
N THR A 215 -12.62 -5.95 2.58
CA THR A 215 -12.97 -7.04 1.67
C THR A 215 -13.95 -6.56 0.57
N PRO A 216 -14.07 -7.30 -0.57
CA PRO A 216 -14.95 -6.91 -1.68
C PRO A 216 -16.43 -6.71 -1.31
N ASN A 217 -16.94 -7.45 -0.32
CA ASN A 217 -18.31 -7.25 0.18
C ASN A 217 -18.50 -5.96 1.01
N GLY A 218 -17.49 -5.12 1.06
CA GLY A 218 -17.54 -3.81 1.69
C GLY A 218 -17.37 -3.81 3.21
N LYS A 219 -17.12 -4.93 3.87
CA LYS A 219 -16.79 -4.94 5.30
C LYS A 219 -15.38 -4.38 5.53
N VAL A 220 -15.24 -3.51 6.53
CA VAL A 220 -13.94 -3.09 7.04
C VAL A 220 -13.59 -4.01 8.21
N TRP A 221 -12.41 -4.57 8.15
CA TRP A 221 -11.90 -5.47 9.18
C TRP A 221 -10.86 -4.77 10.02
N ALA A 222 -10.91 -5.05 11.31
CA ALA A 222 -9.95 -4.63 12.31
C ALA A 222 -9.72 -5.77 13.30
N SER A 223 -8.90 -5.58 14.34
CA SER A 223 -8.68 -6.65 15.33
C SER A 223 -8.50 -6.10 16.75
N THR A 224 -8.86 -6.94 17.71
CA THR A 224 -8.52 -6.78 19.14
C THR A 224 -7.21 -7.50 19.52
N GLY A 225 -6.51 -8.07 18.54
CA GLY A 225 -5.38 -8.98 18.76
C GLY A 225 -5.81 -10.45 18.83
N SER A 226 -6.85 -10.78 19.58
CA SER A 226 -7.39 -12.14 19.72
C SER A 226 -8.67 -12.43 18.93
N ARG A 227 -9.23 -11.41 18.28
CA ARG A 227 -10.42 -11.51 17.44
C ARG A 227 -10.27 -10.63 16.21
N LEU A 228 -10.75 -11.10 15.05
CA LEU A 228 -11.09 -10.23 13.93
C LEU A 228 -12.44 -9.59 14.20
N ILE A 229 -12.58 -8.32 13.87
CA ILE A 229 -13.81 -7.54 14.00
C ILE A 229 -14.21 -7.05 12.62
N ALA A 230 -15.32 -7.56 12.10
CA ALA A 230 -15.96 -7.01 10.91
C ALA A 230 -16.78 -5.78 11.29
N ILE A 231 -16.66 -4.71 10.53
CA ILE A 231 -17.49 -3.50 10.63
C ILE A 231 -18.24 -3.38 9.30
N ASP A 232 -19.54 -3.49 9.31
CA ASP A 232 -20.36 -3.45 8.12
C ASP A 232 -20.71 -2.00 7.68
N ASN A 233 -21.61 -1.87 6.70
CA ASN A 233 -22.01 -0.56 6.18
C ASN A 233 -22.87 0.27 7.18
N ASN A 234 -23.53 -0.39 8.13
CA ASN A 234 -24.29 0.26 9.19
C ASN A 234 -23.42 0.60 10.41
N LEU A 235 -22.11 0.31 10.31
CA LEU A 235 -21.15 0.40 11.40
C LEU A 235 -21.45 -0.57 12.56
N ASP A 236 -22.19 -1.65 12.30
CA ASP A 236 -22.38 -2.73 13.25
C ASP A 236 -21.20 -3.70 13.18
N THR A 237 -20.93 -4.38 14.30
CA THR A 237 -19.74 -5.21 14.42
C THR A 237 -20.07 -6.67 14.68
N ALA A 238 -19.29 -7.55 14.06
CA ALA A 238 -19.29 -8.98 14.34
C ALA A 238 -17.84 -9.45 14.60
N GLY A 239 -17.63 -10.25 15.63
CA GLY A 239 -16.31 -10.68 16.04
C GLY A 239 -16.07 -12.17 15.81
N VAL A 240 -14.92 -12.53 15.22
CA VAL A 240 -14.47 -13.90 15.00
C VAL A 240 -13.26 -14.17 15.87
N PRO A 241 -13.29 -15.17 16.77
CA PRO A 241 -12.14 -15.52 17.60
C PRO A 241 -11.01 -16.09 16.73
N LEU A 242 -9.79 -15.73 17.07
CA LEU A 242 -8.59 -16.21 16.38
C LEU A 242 -7.98 -17.39 17.15
N PRO A 243 -7.50 -18.43 16.46
CA PRO A 243 -6.81 -19.56 17.10
C PRO A 243 -5.49 -19.13 17.73
N VAL A 244 -4.85 -18.09 17.18
CA VAL A 244 -3.59 -17.51 17.69
C VAL A 244 -3.71 -15.99 17.59
N ALA A 245 -3.22 -15.30 18.61
CA ALA A 245 -3.24 -13.84 18.64
C ALA A 245 -2.31 -13.23 17.57
N ILE A 246 -2.74 -12.12 17.02
CA ILE A 246 -1.91 -11.30 16.12
C ILE A 246 -0.80 -10.66 16.95
N GLY A 247 0.45 -10.82 16.51
CA GLY A 247 1.61 -10.23 17.17
C GLY A 247 1.50 -8.69 17.32
N THR A 248 2.19 -8.13 18.32
CA THR A 248 2.06 -6.71 18.67
C THR A 248 3.31 -5.94 18.31
N PHE A 249 3.17 -4.89 17.47
CA PHE A 249 4.13 -3.77 17.40
C PHE A 249 3.50 -2.44 17.81
N GLY A 250 2.30 -2.47 18.38
CA GLY A 250 1.58 -1.27 18.81
C GLY A 250 1.12 -0.40 17.62
N LEU A 251 0.82 0.87 17.93
CA LEU A 251 0.39 1.87 16.94
C LEU A 251 1.54 2.46 16.12
N ASP A 252 2.76 2.13 16.47
CA ASP A 252 3.98 2.69 15.87
C ASP A 252 4.43 1.94 14.63
N ALA A 253 3.72 0.88 14.25
CA ALA A 253 3.98 0.08 13.07
C ALA A 253 2.71 -0.06 12.23
N PRO A 254 2.82 -0.35 10.92
CA PRO A 254 1.68 -0.61 10.05
C PRO A 254 0.82 -1.77 10.55
N THR A 255 -0.42 -1.81 10.07
CA THR A 255 -1.36 -2.88 10.42
C THR A 255 -0.79 -4.26 10.12
N ARG A 256 -1.20 -5.22 10.93
CA ARG A 256 -0.81 -6.63 10.79
C ARG A 256 -1.87 -7.49 10.12
N ILE A 257 -2.94 -6.87 9.62
CA ILE A 257 -3.96 -7.53 8.82
C ILE A 257 -3.99 -6.93 7.41
N THR A 258 -4.31 -7.77 6.43
CA THR A 258 -4.56 -7.32 5.05
C THR A 258 -5.70 -8.14 4.47
N ALA A 259 -6.31 -7.70 3.37
CA ALA A 259 -7.46 -8.38 2.79
C ALA A 259 -7.29 -8.61 1.29
N SER A 260 -7.87 -9.70 0.80
CA SER A 260 -7.99 -9.94 -0.64
C SER A 260 -8.95 -8.94 -1.28
N THR A 261 -8.65 -8.53 -2.50
CA THR A 261 -9.57 -7.78 -3.36
C THR A 261 -10.38 -8.70 -4.29
N LYS A 262 -10.07 -10.00 -4.31
CA LYS A 262 -10.73 -10.99 -5.17
C LYS A 262 -11.74 -11.86 -4.43
N GLU A 263 -11.54 -12.07 -3.15
CA GLU A 263 -12.41 -12.86 -2.30
C GLU A 263 -12.64 -12.19 -0.95
N ASN A 264 -13.72 -12.52 -0.26
CA ASN A 264 -14.00 -11.98 1.07
C ASN A 264 -13.13 -12.66 2.13
N ALA A 265 -11.82 -12.44 2.04
CA ALA A 265 -10.84 -13.04 2.94
C ALA A 265 -9.88 -12.00 3.53
N VAL A 266 -9.51 -12.22 4.79
CA VAL A 266 -8.57 -11.43 5.56
C VAL A 266 -7.39 -12.30 5.95
N PHE A 267 -6.19 -11.73 5.83
CA PHE A 267 -4.94 -12.39 6.20
C PHE A 267 -4.30 -11.70 7.39
N TYR A 268 -3.71 -12.48 8.27
CA TYR A 268 -2.87 -12.01 9.35
C TYR A 268 -1.76 -13.01 9.63
N HIS A 269 -0.72 -12.58 10.32
CA HIS A 269 0.34 -13.49 10.74
C HIS A 269 0.52 -13.52 12.26
N SER A 270 0.99 -14.65 12.75
CA SER A 270 1.50 -14.85 14.10
C SER A 270 2.81 -15.62 14.01
N GLY A 271 3.91 -14.98 14.38
CA GLY A 271 5.23 -15.54 14.10
C GLY A 271 5.43 -15.79 12.61
N LYS A 272 5.79 -17.03 12.25
CA LYS A 272 6.02 -17.49 10.87
C LYS A 272 4.80 -18.16 10.23
N ALA A 273 3.64 -18.11 10.87
CA ALA A 273 2.39 -18.66 10.34
C ALA A 273 1.48 -17.53 9.83
N ILE A 274 0.95 -17.68 8.62
CA ILE A 274 -0.04 -16.79 8.03
C ILE A 274 -1.37 -17.52 8.01
N TYR A 275 -2.40 -16.89 8.54
CA TYR A 275 -3.76 -17.38 8.57
C TYR A 275 -4.62 -16.61 7.56
N LYS A 276 -5.58 -17.32 6.96
CA LYS A 276 -6.57 -16.79 6.03
C LYS A 276 -7.95 -17.04 6.59
N TYR A 277 -8.63 -15.98 6.97
CA TYR A 277 -10.05 -16.05 7.33
C TYR A 277 -10.90 -15.75 6.11
N VAL A 278 -11.74 -16.70 5.72
CA VAL A 278 -12.78 -16.51 4.70
C VAL A 278 -14.06 -16.09 5.41
N ASP A 279 -14.63 -14.95 5.05
CA ASP A 279 -15.82 -14.39 5.71
C ASP A 279 -16.98 -15.38 5.74
N GLY A 280 -17.52 -15.63 6.93
CA GLY A 280 -18.56 -16.61 7.16
C GLY A 280 -18.07 -18.07 7.34
N ASN A 281 -16.78 -18.35 7.16
CA ASN A 281 -16.21 -19.69 7.32
C ASN A 281 -15.13 -19.73 8.41
N ALA A 282 -15.53 -19.93 9.67
CA ALA A 282 -14.59 -20.02 10.80
C ALA A 282 -13.63 -21.23 10.69
N ALA A 283 -14.02 -22.29 9.98
CA ALA A 283 -13.15 -23.45 9.77
C ALA A 283 -11.92 -23.13 8.91
N SER A 284 -11.92 -22.05 8.15
CA SER A 284 -10.75 -21.57 7.39
C SER A 284 -9.56 -21.20 8.29
N LEU A 285 -9.78 -20.99 9.59
CA LEU A 285 -8.75 -20.68 10.58
C LEU A 285 -8.22 -21.93 11.33
N SER A 286 -8.71 -23.11 11.02
CA SER A 286 -8.34 -24.36 11.77
C SER A 286 -6.85 -24.71 11.65
N GLN A 287 -6.21 -24.26 10.57
CA GLN A 287 -4.79 -24.46 10.31
C GLN A 287 -4.19 -23.17 9.69
N PRO A 288 -2.88 -22.95 9.81
CA PRO A 288 -2.22 -21.92 9.04
C PRO A 288 -2.43 -22.13 7.53
N PHE A 289 -2.73 -21.08 6.83
CA PHE A 289 -2.81 -21.07 5.36
C PHE A 289 -1.42 -21.18 4.72
N ILE A 290 -0.42 -20.52 5.34
CA ILE A 290 0.99 -20.59 4.96
C ILE A 290 1.81 -20.81 6.23
N SER A 291 2.67 -21.81 6.20
CA SER A 291 3.71 -22.04 7.23
C SER A 291 5.07 -21.77 6.60
N ILE A 292 5.76 -20.75 7.10
CA ILE A 292 7.11 -20.39 6.65
C ILE A 292 8.09 -21.26 7.45
N THR A 293 8.49 -22.40 6.87
CA THR A 293 9.31 -23.41 7.56
C THR A 293 10.79 -23.10 7.53
N GLU A 294 11.24 -22.46 6.46
CA GLU A 294 12.64 -22.11 6.23
C GLU A 294 12.92 -20.66 6.65
N ASP A 295 14.07 -20.10 6.20
CA ASP A 295 14.30 -18.66 6.35
C ASP A 295 13.03 -17.84 6.09
N PRO A 296 12.85 -16.73 6.74
CA PRO A 296 13.70 -16.01 7.68
C PRO A 296 13.60 -16.53 9.13
N PHE A 297 14.45 -16.02 10.01
CA PHE A 297 14.31 -16.23 11.46
C PHE A 297 12.95 -15.75 11.96
N MET A 298 12.53 -14.57 11.50
CA MET A 298 11.21 -14.01 11.79
C MET A 298 10.64 -13.22 10.63
N VAL A 299 9.32 -13.18 10.54
CA VAL A 299 8.58 -12.19 9.74
C VAL A 299 8.72 -10.85 10.44
N TYR A 300 9.14 -9.83 9.69
CA TYR A 300 9.27 -8.48 10.18
C TYR A 300 8.23 -7.56 9.51
N GLY A 301 7.65 -6.65 10.27
CA GLY A 301 6.65 -5.72 9.76
C GLY A 301 5.29 -6.37 9.41
N ALA A 302 4.54 -5.70 8.57
CA ALA A 302 3.23 -6.15 8.11
C ALA A 302 3.37 -7.16 6.96
N ILE A 303 2.44 -8.11 6.88
CA ILE A 303 2.16 -8.81 5.63
C ILE A 303 1.28 -7.92 4.76
N CYS A 304 1.50 -7.94 3.44
CA CYS A 304 0.82 -7.05 2.51
C CYS A 304 0.18 -7.86 1.38
N TYR A 305 -1.00 -7.43 0.94
CA TYR A 305 -1.68 -8.04 -0.19
C TYR A 305 -1.46 -7.20 -1.45
N ASP A 306 -0.89 -7.84 -2.46
CA ASP A 306 -0.74 -7.28 -3.80
C ASP A 306 -1.99 -7.54 -4.64
N LYS A 307 -2.79 -6.51 -4.82
CA LYS A 307 -4.04 -6.56 -5.60
C LYS A 307 -3.83 -6.87 -7.08
N ASN A 308 -2.65 -6.53 -7.64
CA ASN A 308 -2.36 -6.66 -9.07
C ASN A 308 -2.07 -8.11 -9.46
N LYS A 309 -1.45 -8.87 -8.56
CA LYS A 309 -1.00 -10.24 -8.82
C LYS A 309 -1.71 -11.29 -7.96
N ASP A 310 -2.55 -10.89 -7.00
CA ASP A 310 -3.14 -11.79 -6.01
C ASP A 310 -2.07 -12.51 -5.19
N TYR A 311 -1.15 -11.72 -4.63
CA TYR A 311 -0.05 -12.24 -3.82
C TYR A 311 -0.12 -11.74 -2.38
N ILE A 312 0.42 -12.55 -1.48
CA ILE A 312 0.80 -12.14 -0.13
C ILE A 312 2.31 -11.90 -0.13
N VAL A 313 2.71 -10.68 0.20
CA VAL A 313 4.10 -10.26 0.30
C VAL A 313 4.52 -10.22 1.77
N VAL A 314 5.63 -10.86 2.07
CA VAL A 314 6.18 -11.02 3.41
C VAL A 314 7.63 -10.58 3.42
N ASN A 315 7.99 -9.73 4.36
CA ASN A 315 9.38 -9.38 4.65
C ASN A 315 9.88 -10.16 5.87
N GLY A 316 11.16 -10.51 5.87
CA GLY A 316 11.76 -11.20 6.99
C GLY A 316 13.25 -10.91 7.14
N ILE A 317 13.78 -11.19 8.33
CA ILE A 317 15.20 -11.03 8.67
C ILE A 317 15.76 -12.37 9.16
N GLN A 318 17.05 -12.57 8.95
CA GLN A 318 17.73 -13.81 9.37
C GLN A 318 17.95 -13.87 10.89
N GLY A 319 17.97 -12.74 11.59
CA GLY A 319 18.18 -12.66 13.03
C GLY A 319 18.50 -11.25 13.49
N TYR A 320 19.03 -11.13 14.68
CA TYR A 320 19.49 -9.88 15.24
C TYR A 320 21.03 -9.73 15.14
N GLY A 321 21.57 -8.55 15.46
CA GLY A 321 22.96 -8.24 15.30
C GLY A 321 23.40 -8.29 13.83
N ALA A 322 24.53 -8.91 13.52
CA ALA A 322 25.00 -9.07 12.13
C ALA A 322 24.01 -9.81 11.23
N ALA A 323 23.27 -10.77 11.78
CA ALA A 323 22.26 -11.51 11.05
C ALA A 323 21.08 -10.64 10.55
N SER A 324 20.84 -9.45 11.11
CA SER A 324 19.82 -8.52 10.63
C SER A 324 20.19 -7.85 9.30
N THR A 325 21.44 -7.96 8.85
CA THR A 325 21.85 -7.52 7.52
C THR A 325 21.31 -8.40 6.39
N VAL A 326 20.92 -9.65 6.70
CA VAL A 326 20.32 -10.56 5.73
C VAL A 326 18.81 -10.46 5.80
N ASN A 327 18.23 -10.09 4.67
CA ASN A 327 16.80 -9.87 4.52
C ASN A 327 16.19 -10.83 3.49
N TYR A 328 14.92 -11.11 3.65
CA TYR A 328 14.15 -11.98 2.76
C TYR A 328 12.88 -11.29 2.30
N LEU A 329 12.61 -11.39 1.01
CA LEU A 329 11.30 -11.11 0.41
C LEU A 329 10.70 -12.45 0.02
N LEU A 330 9.54 -12.77 0.55
CA LEU A 330 8.77 -13.98 0.25
C LEU A 330 7.43 -13.55 -0.37
N ILE A 331 7.11 -14.14 -1.51
CA ILE A 331 5.88 -13.86 -2.25
C ILE A 331 5.10 -15.16 -2.38
N TYR A 332 3.87 -15.17 -1.89
CA TYR A 332 2.98 -16.31 -1.94
C TYR A 332 1.74 -16.00 -2.77
N ASN A 333 1.21 -16.98 -3.47
CA ASN A 333 -0.10 -16.88 -4.10
C ASN A 333 -1.20 -16.82 -3.02
N ALA A 334 -2.04 -15.78 -3.03
CA ALA A 334 -3.04 -15.54 -2.00
C ALA A 334 -4.23 -16.51 -2.05
N SER A 335 -4.46 -17.16 -3.21
CA SER A 335 -5.52 -18.15 -3.36
C SER A 335 -5.09 -19.54 -2.90
N THR A 336 -3.83 -19.95 -3.16
CA THR A 336 -3.34 -21.31 -2.92
C THR A 336 -2.37 -21.45 -1.75
N GLY A 337 -1.75 -20.35 -1.29
CA GLY A 337 -0.67 -20.37 -0.30
C GLY A 337 0.68 -20.83 -0.83
N ALA A 338 0.78 -21.15 -2.13
CA ALA A 338 2.03 -21.63 -2.72
C ALA A 338 3.08 -20.51 -2.79
N LEU A 339 4.34 -20.83 -2.48
CA LEU A 339 5.47 -19.92 -2.65
C LEU A 339 5.68 -19.64 -4.14
N VAL A 340 5.62 -18.38 -4.53
CA VAL A 340 5.86 -17.90 -5.89
C VAL A 340 7.30 -17.47 -6.06
N LYS A 341 7.84 -16.75 -5.08
CA LYS A 341 9.19 -16.20 -5.15
C LYS A 341 9.80 -16.05 -3.76
N ARG A 342 11.10 -16.30 -3.69
CA ARG A 342 11.94 -16.03 -2.52
C ARG A 342 13.18 -15.29 -3.00
N VAL A 343 13.42 -14.11 -2.44
CA VAL A 343 14.60 -13.31 -2.72
C VAL A 343 15.35 -13.08 -1.41
N LYS A 344 16.63 -13.46 -1.36
CA LYS A 344 17.54 -13.14 -0.27
C LYS A 344 18.39 -11.95 -0.70
N TYR A 345 18.51 -10.95 0.16
CA TYR A 345 19.26 -9.72 -0.16
C TYR A 345 19.86 -9.09 1.09
N GLY A 346 20.72 -8.10 0.89
CA GLY A 346 21.38 -7.35 1.95
C GLY A 346 22.83 -7.80 2.17
N GLY A 347 23.19 -8.07 3.42
CA GLY A 347 24.56 -8.43 3.84
C GLY A 347 24.85 -9.92 3.87
N ASP A 348 25.94 -10.28 4.52
CA ASP A 348 26.46 -11.64 4.65
C ASP A 348 26.00 -12.36 5.93
N GLY A 349 25.42 -11.62 6.89
CA GLY A 349 24.98 -12.16 8.18
C GLY A 349 26.12 -12.35 9.19
N VAL A 350 27.34 -11.96 8.86
CA VAL A 350 28.56 -12.08 9.71
C VAL A 350 29.08 -10.73 10.09
N THR A 351 29.22 -9.82 9.13
CA THR A 351 29.63 -8.44 9.33
C THR A 351 28.45 -7.53 9.59
N THR A 352 28.54 -6.67 10.63
CA THR A 352 27.53 -5.64 10.85
C THR A 352 27.81 -4.46 9.92
N ASP A 353 27.08 -4.41 8.82
CA ASP A 353 27.06 -3.27 7.90
C ASP A 353 25.68 -2.61 7.99
N PHE A 354 25.59 -1.51 8.70
CA PHE A 354 24.31 -0.80 8.92
C PHE A 354 23.66 -0.36 7.59
N THR A 355 24.43 -0.20 6.52
CA THR A 355 23.84 0.12 5.19
C THR A 355 23.07 -1.03 4.57
N LYS A 356 23.19 -2.24 5.13
CA LYS A 356 22.49 -3.47 4.71
C LYS A 356 21.34 -3.87 5.65
N ILE A 357 21.07 -3.09 6.68
CA ILE A 357 19.96 -3.35 7.60
C ILE A 357 18.77 -2.54 7.13
N PHE A 358 17.71 -3.21 6.73
CA PHE A 358 16.54 -2.56 6.15
C PHE A 358 15.35 -2.53 7.11
N PHE A 359 15.12 -3.56 7.91
CA PHE A 359 13.95 -3.69 8.79
C PHE A 359 12.66 -3.30 8.06
N ASN A 360 12.28 -4.10 7.04
CA ASN A 360 11.20 -3.75 6.13
C ASN A 360 9.84 -3.96 6.79
N ASP A 361 9.10 -2.87 7.00
CA ASP A 361 7.81 -2.87 7.66
C ASP A 361 6.63 -3.07 6.72
N LEU A 362 6.73 -2.61 5.47
CA LEU A 362 5.60 -2.47 4.58
C LEU A 362 6.00 -2.68 3.12
N ALA A 363 5.13 -3.35 2.35
CA ALA A 363 5.15 -3.28 0.89
C ALA A 363 3.93 -2.47 0.41
N ILE A 364 4.14 -1.58 -0.58
CA ILE A 364 3.09 -0.77 -1.19
C ILE A 364 3.08 -0.97 -2.70
N PHE A 365 1.89 -0.99 -3.29
CA PHE A 365 1.65 -1.39 -4.67
C PHE A 365 1.00 -0.25 -5.45
N HIS A 366 1.37 -0.11 -6.72
CA HIS A 366 0.76 0.82 -7.68
C HIS A 366 -0.75 0.65 -7.82
#